data_c2e69373f1b6e4fc698329280d851000
#
_entry.id   c2e69373f1b6e4fc698329280d851000
#
_cell.length_a   1.000
_cell.length_b   1.000
_cell.length_c   1.000
_cell.angle_alpha   90.00
_cell.angle_beta   90.00
_cell.angle_gamma   90.00
#
_symmetry.space_group_name_H-M   'P 1'
#
loop_
_entity.id
_entity.type
_entity.pdbx_description
1 polymer ?
#
loop_
_entity_poly.entity_id
_entity_poly.type
_entity_poly.pdbx_seq_one_letter_code
_entity_poly.pdbx_strand_id
1 'polypeptide(L)'
;MHKRTLIQNATIVNEGEAFLGSLLIVNHHIEEVLRGQNAESVCPPDEVINAQGCYLLPGVIDTHVHFRDPGLTHKADMKSESRAAAAGGVTTVLDMPNVVPQTTTDEALALKEAIAAERCVVNYGFLVGATNENAEFLRRINRRRVAAIKVFMGSSTGNMLVDHEEVLARLFANRRLPIVTHCEDTTLINFAMKKCQAVNGPDPAVRFHAQIRSAEACYRSTELAVRLAHEYDTRLHVAHLSTARELELFDLAAYPKVTAEVCLPHLLFTDADYDRLGARIKCNPSVKTREDRDALRAALADGRISTVATDHAPHLLREKQGGAARAVSGMPMVQFSLVGMLGLVDEGVLTLPRLIETMCHEPARIFDIENRGFLRPGYKADFVLVRPHSPWTLTPNRIESKCNWSPLEGRTFRWRVEKTFCNGYLLYNQGHITDEDHKGQAVTYAR
;
A
#
# COMPACT_ATOMS: atom_id res chain seq x y z
N MET A 1 -12.56 -32.44 10.35
CA MET A 1 -13.54 -31.64 11.13
C MET A 1 -13.32 -30.17 10.77
N HIS A 2 -14.41 -29.39 10.67
CA HIS A 2 -14.30 -27.95 10.42
C HIS A 2 -14.01 -27.25 11.75
N LYS A 3 -12.84 -26.61 11.89
CA LYS A 3 -12.51 -25.83 13.09
C LYS A 3 -13.32 -24.54 13.09
N ARG A 4 -14.07 -24.29 14.18
CA ARG A 4 -14.85 -23.09 14.43
C ARG A 4 -14.16 -22.27 15.50
N THR A 5 -13.80 -21.02 15.18
CA THR A 5 -13.21 -20.09 16.15
C THR A 5 -14.10 -18.85 16.27
N LEU A 6 -14.51 -18.53 17.48
CA LEU A 6 -15.29 -17.33 17.80
C LEU A 6 -14.37 -16.25 18.38
N ILE A 7 -14.29 -15.12 17.67
CA ILE A 7 -13.62 -13.90 18.19
C ILE A 7 -14.70 -13.08 18.86
N GLN A 8 -14.70 -13.03 20.19
CA GLN A 8 -15.82 -12.53 21.00
C GLN A 8 -15.53 -11.16 21.62
N ASN A 9 -16.56 -10.33 21.73
CA ASN A 9 -16.55 -9.05 22.46
C ASN A 9 -15.60 -7.97 21.89
N ALA A 10 -15.40 -7.94 20.59
CA ALA A 10 -14.63 -6.88 19.93
C ALA A 10 -15.55 -5.69 19.56
N THR A 11 -14.98 -4.51 19.43
CA THR A 11 -15.60 -3.44 18.64
C THR A 11 -15.29 -3.70 17.17
N ILE A 12 -16.27 -4.16 16.40
CA ILE A 12 -16.16 -4.44 14.98
C ILE A 12 -16.33 -3.14 14.20
N VAL A 13 -15.41 -2.86 13.26
CA VAL A 13 -15.53 -1.71 12.34
C VAL A 13 -15.56 -2.24 10.91
N ASN A 14 -16.68 -2.06 10.24
CA ASN A 14 -16.90 -2.55 8.89
C ASN A 14 -17.98 -1.73 8.20
N GLU A 15 -17.82 -1.43 6.93
CA GLU A 15 -18.82 -0.79 6.06
C GLU A 15 -19.45 0.48 6.66
N GLY A 16 -18.61 1.37 7.19
CA GLY A 16 -19.03 2.67 7.72
C GLY A 16 -19.55 2.64 9.17
N GLU A 17 -19.70 1.46 9.78
CA GLU A 17 -20.21 1.28 11.14
C GLU A 17 -19.13 0.80 12.12
N ALA A 18 -19.35 1.14 13.41
CA ALA A 18 -18.60 0.57 14.53
C ALA A 18 -19.59 0.07 15.57
N PHE A 19 -19.51 -1.20 15.94
CA PHE A 19 -20.44 -1.83 16.89
C PHE A 19 -19.76 -2.91 17.72
N LEU A 20 -20.26 -3.17 18.92
CA LEU A 20 -19.83 -4.29 19.74
C LEU A 20 -20.38 -5.59 19.14
N GLY A 21 -19.52 -6.59 19.00
CA GLY A 21 -19.92 -7.84 18.37
C GLY A 21 -18.89 -8.96 18.47
N SER A 22 -19.19 -10.04 17.77
CA SER A 22 -18.35 -11.23 17.66
C SER A 22 -18.27 -11.69 16.21
N LEU A 23 -17.16 -12.33 15.84
CA LEU A 23 -16.93 -12.89 14.51
C LEU A 23 -16.73 -14.39 14.63
N LEU A 24 -17.61 -15.19 14.02
CA LEU A 24 -17.42 -16.63 13.87
C LEU A 24 -16.70 -16.92 12.56
N ILE A 25 -15.59 -17.64 12.65
CA ILE A 25 -14.88 -18.14 11.48
C ILE A 25 -14.90 -19.67 11.46
N VAL A 26 -15.08 -20.24 10.26
CA VAL A 26 -15.01 -21.68 10.03
C VAL A 26 -13.91 -21.97 9.01
N ASN A 27 -12.83 -22.60 9.46
CA ASN A 27 -11.61 -22.80 8.68
C ASN A 27 -11.06 -21.45 8.11
N HIS A 28 -11.33 -21.18 6.83
CA HIS A 28 -10.76 -20.05 6.09
C HIS A 28 -11.77 -18.92 5.84
N HIS A 29 -13.03 -19.05 6.26
CA HIS A 29 -14.08 -18.13 5.90
C HIS A 29 -14.80 -17.58 7.13
N ILE A 30 -15.30 -16.38 6.98
CA ILE A 30 -16.24 -15.78 7.92
C ILE A 30 -17.58 -16.49 7.74
N GLU A 31 -18.11 -17.04 8.82
CA GLU A 31 -19.43 -17.68 8.85
C GLU A 31 -20.52 -16.70 9.29
N GLU A 32 -20.27 -16.00 10.40
CA GLU A 32 -21.23 -15.07 10.99
C GLU A 32 -20.54 -13.80 11.53
N VAL A 33 -21.24 -12.68 11.42
CA VAL A 33 -20.93 -11.43 12.11
C VAL A 33 -22.05 -11.14 13.08
N LEU A 34 -21.78 -11.34 14.36
CA LEU A 34 -22.79 -11.29 15.44
C LEU A 34 -22.75 -9.93 16.13
N ARG A 35 -23.89 -9.30 16.34
CA ARG A 35 -24.02 -8.01 17.03
C ARG A 35 -24.39 -8.21 18.50
N GLY A 36 -23.81 -7.40 19.37
CA GLY A 36 -24.08 -7.39 20.81
C GLY A 36 -22.97 -8.02 21.65
N GLN A 37 -23.03 -7.75 22.95
CA GLN A 37 -22.09 -8.33 23.93
C GLN A 37 -22.45 -9.79 24.16
N ASN A 38 -21.42 -10.66 24.26
CA ASN A 38 -21.58 -12.09 24.46
C ASN A 38 -22.54 -12.77 23.46
N ALA A 39 -22.61 -12.23 22.25
CA ALA A 39 -23.41 -12.83 21.19
C ALA A 39 -22.93 -14.25 20.92
N GLU A 40 -23.85 -15.20 20.99
CA GLU A 40 -23.59 -16.63 20.79
C GLU A 40 -23.93 -17.02 19.36
N SER A 41 -23.08 -17.85 18.77
CA SER A 41 -23.37 -18.45 17.47
C SER A 41 -24.35 -19.61 17.60
N VAL A 42 -25.09 -19.88 16.52
CA VAL A 42 -26.05 -21.02 16.48
C VAL A 42 -25.31 -22.35 16.67
N CYS A 43 -24.07 -22.45 16.18
CA CYS A 43 -23.23 -23.62 16.34
C CYS A 43 -22.14 -23.35 17.37
N PRO A 44 -21.90 -24.23 18.36
CA PRO A 44 -20.87 -24.05 19.38
C PRO A 44 -19.48 -23.98 18.72
N PRO A 45 -18.65 -23.01 19.11
CA PRO A 45 -17.28 -22.91 18.63
C PRO A 45 -16.37 -23.97 19.30
N ASP A 46 -15.32 -24.39 18.56
CA ASP A 46 -14.26 -25.25 19.09
C ASP A 46 -13.25 -24.43 19.92
N GLU A 47 -13.12 -23.13 19.58
CA GLU A 47 -12.22 -22.19 20.23
C GLU A 47 -12.88 -20.83 20.38
N VAL A 48 -12.67 -20.18 21.52
CA VAL A 48 -13.12 -18.81 21.78
C VAL A 48 -11.91 -17.92 22.11
N ILE A 49 -11.78 -16.82 21.37
CA ILE A 49 -10.79 -15.78 21.61
C ILE A 49 -11.52 -14.54 22.13
N ASN A 50 -11.32 -14.20 23.38
CA ASN A 50 -11.89 -12.97 23.94
C ASN A 50 -11.09 -11.75 23.46
N ALA A 51 -11.72 -10.90 22.69
CA ALA A 51 -11.16 -9.67 22.11
C ALA A 51 -11.64 -8.40 22.81
N GLN A 52 -12.10 -8.51 24.07
CA GLN A 52 -12.59 -7.37 24.84
C GLN A 52 -11.55 -6.25 24.92
N GLY A 53 -12.00 -5.02 24.60
CA GLY A 53 -11.14 -3.84 24.54
C GLY A 53 -10.28 -3.73 23.26
N CYS A 54 -10.42 -4.66 22.33
CA CYS A 54 -9.85 -4.54 20.99
C CYS A 54 -10.89 -4.07 19.97
N TYR A 55 -10.41 -3.43 18.91
CA TYR A 55 -11.14 -3.25 17.68
C TYR A 55 -10.80 -4.41 16.74
N LEU A 56 -11.84 -4.95 16.08
CA LEU A 56 -11.73 -5.96 15.04
C LEU A 56 -11.99 -5.27 13.70
N LEU A 57 -10.97 -5.23 12.85
CA LEU A 57 -10.97 -4.56 11.57
C LEU A 57 -10.79 -5.57 10.45
N PRO A 58 -11.33 -5.38 9.22
CA PRO A 58 -10.93 -6.16 8.06
C PRO A 58 -9.40 -6.12 7.90
N GLY A 59 -8.82 -7.17 7.38
CA GLY A 59 -7.40 -7.19 7.06
C GLY A 59 -7.04 -6.12 6.06
N VAL A 60 -5.98 -5.37 6.33
CA VAL A 60 -5.52 -4.29 5.47
C VAL A 60 -5.05 -4.86 4.13
N ILE A 61 -5.40 -4.16 3.04
CA ILE A 61 -4.93 -4.43 1.68
C ILE A 61 -3.98 -3.29 1.28
N ASP A 62 -2.69 -3.58 1.22
CA ASP A 62 -1.70 -2.62 0.76
C ASP A 62 -1.48 -2.80 -0.75
N THR A 63 -1.94 -1.82 -1.52
CA THR A 63 -1.95 -1.87 -2.99
C THR A 63 -0.63 -1.47 -3.63
N HIS A 64 0.39 -1.09 -2.82
CA HIS A 64 1.62 -0.53 -3.33
C HIS A 64 2.83 -0.94 -2.50
N VAL A 65 3.39 -2.11 -2.82
CA VAL A 65 4.61 -2.60 -2.16
C VAL A 65 5.68 -3.01 -3.17
N HIS A 66 6.95 -3.00 -2.75
CA HIS A 66 8.12 -3.42 -3.49
C HIS A 66 8.89 -4.45 -2.66
N PHE A 67 8.51 -5.71 -2.70
CA PHE A 67 9.13 -6.78 -1.89
C PHE A 67 10.49 -7.24 -2.42
N ARG A 68 10.99 -6.64 -3.51
CA ARG A 68 12.34 -6.81 -4.04
C ARG A 68 12.68 -8.21 -4.55
N ASP A 69 11.75 -9.12 -4.58
CA ASP A 69 11.93 -10.51 -5.02
C ASP A 69 11.15 -10.74 -6.35
N PRO A 70 11.80 -11.22 -7.39
CA PRO A 70 13.18 -11.70 -7.51
C PRO A 70 14.25 -10.62 -7.73
N GLY A 71 15.51 -11.02 -7.60
CA GLY A 71 16.70 -10.33 -8.10
C GLY A 71 17.25 -9.22 -7.22
N LEU A 72 16.50 -8.70 -6.27
CA LEU A 72 16.95 -7.65 -5.33
C LEU A 72 16.88 -8.12 -3.87
N THR A 73 16.93 -9.43 -3.66
CA THR A 73 16.72 -10.09 -2.37
C THR A 73 17.76 -9.76 -1.30
N HIS A 74 18.87 -9.14 -1.67
CA HIS A 74 19.82 -8.59 -0.71
C HIS A 74 19.25 -7.42 0.09
N LYS A 75 18.22 -6.73 -0.41
CA LYS A 75 17.54 -5.61 0.27
C LYS A 75 16.34 -6.09 1.08
N ALA A 76 15.54 -6.99 0.50
CA ALA A 76 14.29 -7.51 1.04
C ALA A 76 13.81 -8.69 0.17
N ASP A 77 12.94 -9.54 0.69
CA ASP A 77 12.37 -10.66 -0.06
C ASP A 77 10.90 -10.92 0.33
N MET A 78 10.22 -11.77 -0.44
CA MET A 78 8.80 -12.09 -0.21
C MET A 78 8.54 -12.62 1.20
N LYS A 79 9.45 -13.42 1.79
CA LYS A 79 9.25 -13.98 3.13
C LYS A 79 9.35 -12.88 4.19
N SER A 80 10.43 -12.11 4.18
CA SER A 80 10.68 -11.09 5.20
C SER A 80 9.63 -9.97 5.18
N GLU A 81 9.28 -9.48 3.97
CA GLU A 81 8.38 -8.33 3.87
C GLU A 81 6.91 -8.73 4.08
N SER A 82 6.53 -9.96 3.73
CA SER A 82 5.19 -10.46 4.07
C SER A 82 5.01 -10.71 5.58
N ARG A 83 6.09 -11.06 6.31
CA ARG A 83 6.09 -11.10 7.78
C ARG A 83 5.92 -9.69 8.35
N ALA A 84 6.64 -8.72 7.80
CA ALA A 84 6.48 -7.31 8.20
C ALA A 84 5.05 -6.82 7.95
N ALA A 85 4.44 -7.20 6.81
CA ALA A 85 3.04 -6.93 6.51
C ALA A 85 2.10 -7.54 7.56
N ALA A 86 2.26 -8.82 7.88
CA ALA A 86 1.47 -9.52 8.89
C ALA A 86 1.59 -8.88 10.28
N ALA A 87 2.79 -8.49 10.69
CA ALA A 87 3.04 -7.78 11.95
C ALA A 87 2.36 -6.40 11.99
N GLY A 88 2.13 -5.80 10.83
CA GLY A 88 1.41 -4.52 10.65
C GLY A 88 -0.11 -4.64 10.51
N GLY A 89 -0.69 -5.85 10.51
CA GLY A 89 -2.13 -6.04 10.26
C GLY A 89 -2.51 -6.06 8.78
N VAL A 90 -1.52 -6.09 7.88
CA VAL A 90 -1.72 -6.20 6.44
C VAL A 90 -1.84 -7.67 6.07
N THR A 91 -2.97 -8.07 5.50
CA THR A 91 -3.26 -9.46 5.13
C THR A 91 -3.18 -9.71 3.63
N THR A 92 -3.14 -8.65 2.85
CA THR A 92 -3.05 -8.73 1.38
C THR A 92 -2.16 -7.62 0.85
N VAL A 93 -1.29 -7.96 -0.10
CA VAL A 93 -0.40 -7.01 -0.75
C VAL A 93 -0.48 -7.11 -2.26
N LEU A 94 -0.34 -5.97 -2.95
CA LEU A 94 -0.16 -5.92 -4.40
C LEU A 94 1.26 -5.43 -4.71
N ASP A 95 2.09 -6.33 -5.23
CA ASP A 95 3.52 -6.05 -5.42
C ASP A 95 3.85 -5.53 -6.82
N MET A 96 4.69 -4.53 -6.87
CA MET A 96 5.06 -3.76 -8.05
C MET A 96 6.01 -4.51 -8.98
N PRO A 97 6.03 -4.19 -10.30
CA PRO A 97 6.75 -4.96 -11.31
C PRO A 97 8.26 -4.68 -11.40
N ASN A 98 8.79 -3.69 -10.70
CA ASN A 98 10.18 -3.20 -10.85
C ASN A 98 11.21 -4.02 -10.06
N VAL A 99 11.23 -5.31 -10.31
CA VAL A 99 12.17 -6.33 -9.80
C VAL A 99 13.13 -6.78 -10.92
N VAL A 100 13.97 -7.80 -10.70
CA VAL A 100 14.91 -8.31 -11.71
C VAL A 100 14.77 -9.84 -11.82
N PRO A 101 14.26 -10.36 -12.98
CA PRO A 101 13.76 -9.61 -14.13
C PRO A 101 12.48 -8.82 -13.83
N GLN A 102 12.24 -7.72 -14.56
CA GLN A 102 11.02 -6.94 -14.43
C GLN A 102 9.78 -7.75 -14.81
N THR A 103 8.67 -7.57 -14.10
CA THR A 103 7.41 -8.30 -14.37
C THR A 103 6.69 -7.67 -15.58
N THR A 104 7.25 -7.85 -16.76
CA THR A 104 6.77 -7.27 -18.04
C THR A 104 6.44 -8.29 -19.10
N THR A 105 6.54 -9.59 -18.76
CA THR A 105 6.20 -10.76 -19.59
C THR A 105 5.46 -11.83 -18.80
N ASP A 106 4.85 -12.82 -19.47
CA ASP A 106 4.18 -13.95 -18.81
C ASP A 106 5.16 -14.82 -18.00
N GLU A 107 6.39 -15.02 -18.51
CA GLU A 107 7.41 -15.83 -17.86
C GLU A 107 7.88 -15.16 -16.55
N ALA A 108 8.11 -13.84 -16.59
CA ALA A 108 8.51 -13.08 -15.40
C ALA A 108 7.37 -13.04 -14.35
N LEU A 109 6.11 -12.94 -14.79
CA LEU A 109 4.95 -13.03 -13.90
C LEU A 109 4.85 -14.43 -13.27
N ALA A 110 4.97 -15.49 -14.07
CA ALA A 110 4.90 -16.87 -13.57
C ALA A 110 6.02 -17.19 -12.57
N LEU A 111 7.24 -16.69 -12.83
CA LEU A 111 8.35 -16.80 -11.87
C LEU A 111 8.02 -16.14 -10.54
N LYS A 112 7.50 -14.92 -10.59
CA LYS A 112 7.15 -14.15 -9.39
C LYS A 112 6.01 -14.79 -8.61
N GLU A 113 4.99 -15.32 -9.29
CA GLU A 113 3.90 -16.09 -8.68
C GLU A 113 4.42 -17.36 -7.96
N ALA A 114 5.32 -18.10 -8.58
CA ALA A 114 5.92 -19.29 -7.99
C ALA A 114 6.72 -18.96 -6.71
N ILE A 115 7.51 -17.89 -6.73
CA ILE A 115 8.25 -17.42 -5.56
C ILE A 115 7.30 -17.03 -4.43
N ALA A 116 6.24 -16.29 -4.73
CA ALA A 116 5.29 -15.86 -3.72
C ALA A 116 4.48 -17.03 -3.14
N ALA A 117 4.09 -17.99 -3.96
CA ALA A 117 3.40 -19.20 -3.50
C ALA A 117 4.23 -20.03 -2.49
N GLU A 118 5.56 -19.98 -2.63
CA GLU A 118 6.49 -20.67 -1.74
C GLU A 118 6.80 -19.86 -0.47
N ARG A 119 6.85 -18.52 -0.55
CA ARG A 119 7.50 -17.67 0.46
C ARG A 119 6.58 -16.68 1.16
N CYS A 120 5.53 -16.21 0.50
CA CYS A 120 4.68 -15.15 1.03
C CYS A 120 3.75 -15.70 2.11
N VAL A 121 3.76 -15.11 3.31
CA VAL A 121 2.90 -15.55 4.42
C VAL A 121 1.54 -14.84 4.43
N VAL A 122 1.41 -13.68 3.79
CA VAL A 122 0.13 -12.98 3.56
C VAL A 122 -0.35 -13.22 2.12
N ASN A 123 -1.60 -12.86 1.83
CA ASN A 123 -2.14 -12.96 0.47
C ASN A 123 -1.42 -11.97 -0.46
N TYR A 124 -1.27 -12.33 -1.71
CA TYR A 124 -0.49 -11.57 -2.68
C TYR A 124 -1.15 -11.49 -4.06
N GLY A 125 -0.94 -10.37 -4.69
CA GLY A 125 -1.25 -10.13 -6.09
C GLY A 125 -0.15 -9.30 -6.74
N PHE A 126 -0.17 -9.20 -8.07
CA PHE A 126 0.88 -8.52 -8.81
C PHE A 126 0.33 -7.51 -9.80
N LEU A 127 1.09 -6.42 -9.97
CA LEU A 127 0.94 -5.56 -11.12
C LEU A 127 1.94 -5.98 -12.19
N VAL A 128 1.56 -5.83 -13.46
CA VAL A 128 2.46 -5.99 -14.60
C VAL A 128 2.90 -4.64 -15.11
N GLY A 129 4.18 -4.53 -15.43
CA GLY A 129 4.77 -3.28 -15.92
C GLY A 129 4.52 -3.05 -17.39
N ALA A 130 4.14 -1.83 -17.75
CA ALA A 130 4.18 -1.36 -19.11
C ALA A 130 5.59 -0.97 -19.53
N THR A 131 5.90 -1.17 -20.80
CA THR A 131 7.10 -0.68 -21.48
C THR A 131 6.68 -0.05 -22.80
N ASN A 132 7.61 0.64 -23.49
CA ASN A 132 7.33 1.17 -24.83
C ASN A 132 7.05 0.07 -25.86
N GLU A 133 7.30 -1.22 -25.56
CA GLU A 133 7.28 -2.34 -26.53
C GLU A 133 6.24 -3.42 -26.21
N ASN A 134 5.73 -3.54 -24.95
CA ASN A 134 4.93 -4.70 -24.53
C ASN A 134 3.41 -4.52 -24.57
N ALA A 135 2.90 -3.51 -25.27
CA ALA A 135 1.45 -3.22 -25.35
C ALA A 135 0.62 -4.42 -25.81
N GLU A 136 1.16 -5.25 -26.73
CA GLU A 136 0.47 -6.44 -27.23
C GLU A 136 0.37 -7.56 -26.16
N PHE A 137 1.40 -7.75 -25.37
CA PHE A 137 1.35 -8.64 -24.21
C PHE A 137 0.28 -8.19 -23.22
N LEU A 138 0.26 -6.89 -22.86
CA LEU A 138 -0.70 -6.33 -21.92
C LEU A 138 -2.15 -6.43 -22.43
N ARG A 139 -2.36 -6.45 -23.75
CA ARG A 139 -3.67 -6.66 -24.37
C ARG A 139 -4.18 -8.11 -24.21
N ARG A 140 -3.28 -9.09 -24.14
CA ARG A 140 -3.61 -10.54 -24.10
C ARG A 140 -3.57 -11.15 -22.70
N ILE A 141 -2.96 -10.46 -21.73
CA ILE A 141 -2.77 -11.00 -20.39
C ILE A 141 -4.09 -11.46 -19.76
N ASN A 142 -4.03 -12.56 -19.02
CA ASN A 142 -5.17 -13.03 -18.26
C ASN A 142 -5.48 -12.06 -17.10
N ARG A 143 -6.56 -11.29 -17.28
CA ARG A 143 -6.98 -10.26 -16.33
C ARG A 143 -7.36 -10.78 -14.94
N ARG A 144 -7.61 -12.08 -14.78
CA ARG A 144 -7.89 -12.70 -13.46
C ARG A 144 -6.62 -13.01 -12.67
N ARG A 145 -5.44 -12.92 -13.27
CA ARG A 145 -4.14 -13.17 -12.63
C ARG A 145 -3.45 -11.91 -12.11
N VAL A 146 -3.81 -10.74 -12.61
CA VAL A 146 -3.07 -9.50 -12.31
C VAL A 146 -3.99 -8.41 -11.78
N ALA A 147 -3.49 -7.62 -10.85
CA ALA A 147 -4.25 -6.53 -10.24
C ALA A 147 -4.51 -5.38 -11.23
N ALA A 148 -3.47 -4.93 -11.92
CA ALA A 148 -3.49 -3.77 -12.81
C ALA A 148 -2.26 -3.74 -13.72
N ILE A 149 -2.25 -2.80 -14.67
CA ILE A 149 -1.06 -2.42 -15.42
C ILE A 149 -0.39 -1.25 -14.71
N LYS A 150 0.89 -1.39 -14.33
CA LYS A 150 1.69 -0.29 -13.78
C LYS A 150 2.40 0.46 -14.90
N VAL A 151 2.20 1.78 -14.95
CA VAL A 151 2.85 2.68 -15.90
C VAL A 151 3.71 3.68 -15.13
N PHE A 152 5.00 3.71 -15.42
CA PHE A 152 5.89 4.74 -14.91
C PHE A 152 6.00 5.86 -15.94
N MET A 153 5.31 6.97 -15.71
CA MET A 153 5.34 8.17 -16.55
C MET A 153 6.53 9.08 -16.17
N GLY A 154 7.34 8.66 -15.21
CA GLY A 154 8.56 9.28 -14.73
C GLY A 154 9.27 8.37 -13.74
N SER A 155 10.58 8.63 -13.50
CA SER A 155 11.35 8.00 -12.42
C SER A 155 11.24 6.47 -12.32
N SER A 156 11.65 5.76 -13.38
CA SER A 156 11.65 4.30 -13.40
C SER A 156 13.06 3.72 -13.47
N THR A 157 13.16 2.41 -13.17
CA THR A 157 14.37 1.60 -13.35
C THR A 157 14.25 0.74 -14.60
N GLY A 158 15.35 0.54 -15.31
CA GLY A 158 15.39 -0.25 -16.54
C GLY A 158 14.59 0.40 -17.67
N ASN A 159 13.84 -0.42 -18.44
CA ASN A 159 13.09 0.01 -19.63
C ASN A 159 11.59 0.29 -19.38
N MET A 160 11.19 0.42 -18.11
CA MET A 160 9.76 0.65 -17.78
C MET A 160 9.34 2.13 -17.77
N LEU A 161 10.21 3.06 -18.14
CA LEU A 161 9.78 4.43 -18.38
C LEU A 161 8.95 4.48 -19.67
N VAL A 162 7.71 4.97 -19.55
CA VAL A 162 6.83 5.18 -20.69
C VAL A 162 6.53 6.68 -20.78
N ASP A 163 7.25 7.36 -21.64
CA ASP A 163 7.21 8.81 -21.83
C ASP A 163 6.78 9.25 -23.25
N HIS A 164 6.53 8.27 -24.14
CA HIS A 164 6.00 8.54 -25.47
C HIS A 164 4.47 8.61 -25.44
N GLU A 165 3.89 9.77 -25.80
CA GLU A 165 2.43 10.00 -25.74
C GLU A 165 1.64 9.00 -26.59
N GLU A 166 2.15 8.60 -27.76
CA GLU A 166 1.53 7.58 -28.60
C GLU A 166 1.45 6.19 -27.95
N VAL A 167 2.47 5.83 -27.14
CA VAL A 167 2.49 4.57 -26.39
C VAL A 167 1.51 4.67 -25.23
N LEU A 168 1.51 5.78 -24.51
CA LEU A 168 0.53 6.05 -23.44
C LEU A 168 -0.89 5.95 -23.98
N ALA A 169 -1.21 6.60 -25.12
CA ALA A 169 -2.51 6.52 -25.77
C ALA A 169 -2.93 5.07 -26.05
N ARG A 170 -2.03 4.24 -26.60
CA ARG A 170 -2.30 2.80 -26.84
C ARG A 170 -2.55 2.01 -25.55
N LEU A 171 -1.81 2.32 -24.48
CA LEU A 171 -2.00 1.68 -23.16
C LEU A 171 -3.35 2.06 -22.56
N PHE A 172 -3.69 3.35 -22.59
CA PHE A 172 -4.96 3.84 -22.06
C PHE A 172 -6.17 3.36 -22.89
N ALA A 173 -6.03 3.18 -24.20
CA ALA A 173 -7.07 2.55 -25.02
C ALA A 173 -7.34 1.08 -24.66
N ASN A 174 -6.45 0.41 -23.91
CA ASN A 174 -6.64 -0.95 -23.41
C ASN A 174 -7.44 -0.96 -22.08
N ARG A 175 -8.75 -0.82 -22.16
CA ARG A 175 -9.66 -0.72 -21.01
C ARG A 175 -9.90 -2.02 -20.23
N ARG A 176 -9.13 -3.08 -20.47
CA ARG A 176 -9.36 -4.41 -19.87
C ARG A 176 -8.94 -4.51 -18.41
N LEU A 177 -7.97 -3.72 -17.98
CA LEU A 177 -7.41 -3.66 -16.65
C LEU A 177 -7.35 -2.23 -16.16
N PRO A 178 -7.41 -1.99 -14.85
CA PRO A 178 -7.03 -0.69 -14.30
C PRO A 178 -5.59 -0.34 -14.67
N ILE A 179 -5.33 0.94 -14.88
CA ILE A 179 -3.97 1.48 -15.03
C ILE A 179 -3.59 2.16 -13.72
N VAL A 180 -2.43 1.81 -13.18
CA VAL A 180 -1.81 2.48 -12.01
C VAL A 180 -0.61 3.27 -12.49
N THR A 181 -0.60 4.58 -12.27
CA THR A 181 0.47 5.46 -12.77
C THR A 181 1.35 6.00 -11.65
N HIS A 182 2.67 6.04 -11.89
CA HIS A 182 3.60 6.92 -11.20
C HIS A 182 3.76 8.18 -12.05
N CYS A 183 3.40 9.34 -11.51
CA CYS A 183 3.29 10.59 -12.25
C CYS A 183 4.33 11.61 -11.80
N GLU A 184 5.41 11.76 -12.57
CA GLU A 184 6.41 12.81 -12.42
C GLU A 184 7.01 13.17 -13.79
N ASP A 185 7.13 14.46 -14.11
CA ASP A 185 7.72 14.93 -15.37
C ASP A 185 9.26 14.85 -15.28
N THR A 186 9.84 13.87 -15.98
CA THR A 186 11.29 13.62 -16.01
C THR A 186 12.08 14.80 -16.57
N THR A 187 11.52 15.56 -17.52
CA THR A 187 12.20 16.72 -18.11
C THR A 187 12.38 17.83 -17.10
N LEU A 188 11.31 18.15 -16.36
CA LEU A 188 11.35 19.15 -15.28
C LEU A 188 12.29 18.73 -14.16
N ILE A 189 12.25 17.45 -13.75
CA ILE A 189 13.13 16.92 -12.70
C ILE A 189 14.60 17.02 -13.12
N ASN A 190 14.93 16.59 -14.33
CA ASN A 190 16.31 16.63 -14.83
C ASN A 190 16.83 18.07 -14.95
N PHE A 191 15.98 19.00 -15.40
CA PHE A 191 16.32 20.43 -15.44
C PHE A 191 16.59 20.98 -14.03
N ALA A 192 15.69 20.70 -13.08
CA ALA A 192 15.80 21.15 -11.69
C ALA A 192 17.05 20.54 -11.01
N MET A 193 17.34 19.25 -11.26
CA MET A 193 18.54 18.60 -10.74
C MET A 193 19.81 19.27 -11.26
N LYS A 194 19.92 19.49 -12.58
CA LYS A 194 21.08 20.18 -13.18
C LYS A 194 21.28 21.57 -12.61
N LYS A 195 20.19 22.35 -12.46
CA LYS A 195 20.22 23.69 -11.86
C LYS A 195 20.70 23.63 -10.41
N CYS A 196 20.19 22.68 -9.63
CA CYS A 196 20.56 22.50 -8.23
C CYS A 196 22.04 22.08 -8.11
N GLN A 197 22.51 21.18 -8.96
CA GLN A 197 23.92 20.72 -9.00
C GLN A 197 24.89 21.85 -9.35
N ALA A 198 24.51 22.74 -10.27
CA ALA A 198 25.36 23.88 -10.66
C ALA A 198 25.64 24.83 -9.49
N VAL A 199 24.73 24.92 -8.52
CA VAL A 199 24.86 25.79 -7.34
C VAL A 199 25.43 25.06 -6.13
N ASN A 200 25.02 23.79 -5.92
CA ASN A 200 25.26 23.05 -4.67
C ASN A 200 26.21 21.85 -4.83
N GLY A 201 26.87 21.73 -6.02
CA GLY A 201 27.77 20.61 -6.30
C GLY A 201 27.06 19.34 -6.78
N PRO A 202 27.83 18.28 -7.10
CA PRO A 202 27.33 17.09 -7.82
C PRO A 202 26.32 16.25 -7.03
N ASP A 203 26.28 16.38 -5.71
CA ASP A 203 25.32 15.70 -4.85
C ASP A 203 24.69 16.68 -3.86
N PRO A 204 23.70 17.49 -4.29
CA PRO A 204 23.06 18.48 -3.43
C PRO A 204 22.46 17.84 -2.18
N ALA A 205 22.43 18.57 -1.08
CA ALA A 205 21.84 18.09 0.18
C ALA A 205 20.40 17.58 -0.05
N VAL A 206 20.01 16.51 0.67
CA VAL A 206 18.70 15.84 0.48
C VAL A 206 17.51 16.77 0.68
N ARG A 207 17.63 17.83 1.46
CA ARG A 207 16.58 18.84 1.64
C ARG A 207 16.14 19.52 0.33
N PHE A 208 16.98 19.52 -0.70
CA PHE A 208 16.62 20.01 -2.03
C PHE A 208 15.77 19.02 -2.85
N HIS A 209 15.54 17.79 -2.34
CA HIS A 209 14.81 16.76 -3.07
C HIS A 209 13.38 17.19 -3.43
N ALA A 210 12.67 17.88 -2.51
CA ALA A 210 11.33 18.40 -2.76
C ALA A 210 11.29 19.49 -3.85
N GLN A 211 12.35 20.28 -3.96
CA GLN A 211 12.47 21.32 -5.00
C GLN A 211 12.82 20.71 -6.35
N ILE A 212 13.68 19.68 -6.38
CA ILE A 212 14.06 18.95 -7.59
C ILE A 212 12.86 18.18 -8.14
N ARG A 213 12.12 17.47 -7.29
CA ARG A 213 10.88 16.77 -7.61
C ARG A 213 9.69 17.61 -7.21
N SER A 214 9.51 18.71 -7.94
CA SER A 214 8.58 19.78 -7.60
C SER A 214 7.12 19.38 -7.74
N ALA A 215 6.21 20.16 -7.12
CA ALA A 215 4.77 20.03 -7.30
C ALA A 215 4.36 20.19 -8.78
N GLU A 216 5.03 21.07 -9.53
CA GLU A 216 4.79 21.24 -10.97
C GLU A 216 5.10 19.96 -11.77
N ALA A 217 6.20 19.25 -11.43
CA ALA A 217 6.55 17.99 -12.11
C ALA A 217 5.52 16.89 -11.85
N CYS A 218 4.96 16.80 -10.64
CA CYS A 218 3.88 15.89 -10.32
C CYS A 218 2.60 16.27 -11.06
N TYR A 219 2.18 17.53 -10.96
CA TYR A 219 0.94 18.04 -11.53
C TYR A 219 0.86 17.78 -13.05
N ARG A 220 1.89 18.16 -13.82
CA ARG A 220 1.90 17.99 -15.28
C ARG A 220 1.75 16.53 -15.71
N SER A 221 2.45 15.64 -15.03
CA SER A 221 2.36 14.21 -15.35
C SER A 221 1.01 13.62 -14.93
N THR A 222 0.46 14.02 -13.79
CA THR A 222 -0.88 13.62 -13.34
C THR A 222 -1.97 14.16 -14.27
N GLU A 223 -1.87 15.43 -14.68
CA GLU A 223 -2.80 16.04 -15.64
C GLU A 223 -2.86 15.26 -16.96
N LEU A 224 -1.68 14.87 -17.50
CA LEU A 224 -1.61 14.04 -18.70
C LEU A 224 -2.30 12.69 -18.49
N ALA A 225 -2.05 12.01 -17.37
CA ALA A 225 -2.67 10.72 -17.07
C ALA A 225 -4.20 10.82 -16.96
N VAL A 226 -4.69 11.84 -16.25
CA VAL A 226 -6.14 12.10 -16.07
C VAL A 226 -6.79 12.44 -17.41
N ARG A 227 -6.16 13.30 -18.23
CA ARG A 227 -6.65 13.63 -19.58
C ARG A 227 -6.79 12.39 -20.45
N LEU A 228 -5.77 11.53 -20.48
CA LEU A 228 -5.83 10.26 -21.22
C LEU A 228 -6.91 9.31 -20.68
N ALA A 229 -7.08 9.24 -19.36
CA ALA A 229 -8.12 8.42 -18.77
C ALA A 229 -9.53 8.87 -19.17
N HIS A 230 -9.78 10.17 -19.24
CA HIS A 230 -11.04 10.73 -19.71
C HIS A 230 -11.23 10.48 -21.23
N GLU A 231 -10.20 10.71 -22.04
CA GLU A 231 -10.25 10.53 -23.49
C GLU A 231 -10.57 9.09 -23.89
N TYR A 232 -9.96 8.12 -23.20
CA TYR A 232 -10.12 6.68 -23.48
C TYR A 232 -11.13 5.96 -22.59
N ASP A 233 -11.81 6.65 -21.67
CA ASP A 233 -12.75 6.07 -20.67
C ASP A 233 -12.10 4.93 -19.86
N THR A 234 -10.86 5.13 -19.41
CA THR A 234 -10.03 4.12 -18.75
C THR A 234 -10.14 4.21 -17.24
N ARG A 235 -10.13 3.06 -16.56
CA ARG A 235 -9.98 3.00 -15.09
C ARG A 235 -8.56 3.39 -14.74
N LEU A 236 -8.38 4.57 -14.15
CA LEU A 236 -7.09 5.11 -13.72
C LEU A 236 -7.02 5.14 -12.19
N HIS A 237 -5.91 4.71 -11.66
CA HIS A 237 -5.54 4.90 -10.26
C HIS A 237 -4.19 5.59 -10.19
N VAL A 238 -4.18 6.87 -9.80
CA VAL A 238 -2.93 7.63 -9.66
C VAL A 238 -2.32 7.29 -8.30
N ALA A 239 -1.13 6.66 -8.32
CA ALA A 239 -0.41 6.26 -7.13
C ALA A 239 0.20 7.46 -6.41
N HIS A 240 0.32 7.36 -5.08
CA HIS A 240 1.11 8.24 -4.18
C HIS A 240 1.02 9.75 -4.50
N LEU A 241 -0.20 10.33 -4.55
CA LEU A 241 -0.34 11.79 -4.64
C LEU A 241 0.49 12.47 -3.54
N SER A 242 1.17 13.53 -3.90
CA SER A 242 2.10 14.20 -2.99
C SER A 242 1.88 15.70 -2.86
N THR A 243 0.95 16.30 -3.62
CA THR A 243 0.76 17.75 -3.66
C THR A 243 -0.72 18.16 -3.54
N ALA A 244 -0.96 19.33 -2.97
CA ALA A 244 -2.30 19.95 -2.92
C ALA A 244 -2.85 20.22 -4.33
N ARG A 245 -1.99 20.66 -5.24
CA ARG A 245 -2.38 21.05 -6.60
C ARG A 245 -2.89 19.87 -7.42
N GLU A 246 -2.33 18.67 -7.25
CA GLU A 246 -2.82 17.50 -7.96
C GLU A 246 -4.28 17.17 -7.61
N LEU A 247 -4.75 17.52 -6.41
CA LEU A 247 -6.13 17.26 -5.96
C LEU A 247 -7.20 17.97 -6.81
N GLU A 248 -6.83 19.03 -7.52
CA GLU A 248 -7.73 19.76 -8.43
C GLU A 248 -8.13 18.94 -9.65
N LEU A 249 -7.37 17.86 -9.96
CA LEU A 249 -7.60 16.98 -11.11
C LEU A 249 -8.60 15.84 -10.82
N PHE A 250 -9.05 15.71 -9.56
CA PHE A 250 -9.89 14.57 -9.14
C PHE A 250 -11.30 15.04 -8.77
N ASP A 251 -12.28 14.60 -9.55
CA ASP A 251 -13.71 14.72 -9.27
C ASP A 251 -14.34 13.32 -9.38
N LEU A 252 -14.39 12.61 -8.26
CA LEU A 252 -14.93 11.24 -8.22
C LEU A 252 -16.44 11.18 -8.52
N ALA A 253 -17.17 12.28 -8.31
CA ALA A 253 -18.60 12.33 -8.63
C ALA A 253 -18.83 12.39 -10.15
N ALA A 254 -18.03 13.17 -10.87
CA ALA A 254 -18.09 13.26 -12.31
C ALA A 254 -17.36 12.11 -13.02
N TYR A 255 -16.24 11.63 -12.43
CA TYR A 255 -15.36 10.63 -13.06
C TYR A 255 -14.96 9.53 -12.08
N PRO A 256 -15.90 8.61 -11.71
CA PRO A 256 -15.65 7.58 -10.69
C PRO A 256 -14.60 6.53 -11.09
N LYS A 257 -14.19 6.51 -12.36
CA LYS A 257 -13.11 5.63 -12.85
C LYS A 257 -11.70 6.19 -12.63
N VAL A 258 -11.57 7.46 -12.23
CA VAL A 258 -10.28 8.13 -11.97
C VAL A 258 -10.13 8.31 -10.48
N THR A 259 -9.33 7.46 -9.87
CA THR A 259 -9.12 7.37 -8.43
C THR A 259 -7.70 7.76 -8.04
N ALA A 260 -7.48 8.10 -6.78
CA ALA A 260 -6.21 8.53 -6.26
C ALA A 260 -5.79 7.74 -5.01
N GLU A 261 -4.50 7.47 -4.90
CA GLU A 261 -3.83 6.90 -3.74
C GLU A 261 -2.97 7.96 -3.05
N VAL A 262 -2.92 7.92 -1.74
CA VAL A 262 -1.86 8.60 -0.97
C VAL A 262 -1.04 7.56 -0.20
N CYS A 263 0.27 7.74 -0.14
CA CYS A 263 1.11 6.88 0.68
C CYS A 263 1.38 7.48 2.05
N LEU A 264 1.49 6.61 3.06
CA LEU A 264 1.71 6.98 4.44
C LEU A 264 2.84 8.02 4.65
N PRO A 265 4.00 7.97 3.96
CA PRO A 265 5.02 8.99 4.09
C PRO A 265 4.54 10.41 3.82
N HIS A 266 3.68 10.59 2.81
CA HIS A 266 3.14 11.91 2.42
C HIS A 266 2.08 12.45 3.40
N LEU A 267 1.54 11.58 4.26
CA LEU A 267 0.62 11.96 5.35
C LEU A 267 1.35 12.26 6.67
N LEU A 268 2.57 11.73 6.85
CA LEU A 268 3.31 11.83 8.11
C LEU A 268 4.42 12.88 8.09
N PHE A 269 5.14 13.01 6.97
CA PHE A 269 6.34 13.83 6.85
C PHE A 269 6.11 15.08 6.01
N THR A 270 7.00 16.04 6.20
CA THR A 270 7.10 17.27 5.39
C THR A 270 8.56 17.47 4.97
N ASP A 271 8.81 18.40 4.07
CA ASP A 271 10.15 18.76 3.62
C ASP A 271 11.08 19.26 4.76
N ALA A 272 10.50 19.85 5.81
CA ALA A 272 11.22 20.23 7.03
C ALA A 272 11.84 19.00 7.77
N ASP A 273 11.26 17.82 7.62
CA ASP A 273 11.78 16.59 8.24
C ASP A 273 13.08 16.10 7.60
N TYR A 274 13.46 16.58 6.41
CA TYR A 274 14.77 16.25 5.82
C TYR A 274 15.96 16.72 6.68
N ASP A 275 15.80 17.78 7.44
CA ASP A 275 16.87 18.27 8.32
C ASP A 275 17.18 17.28 9.46
N ARG A 276 16.15 16.57 9.94
CA ARG A 276 16.29 15.59 11.04
C ARG A 276 16.48 14.16 10.57
N LEU A 277 15.74 13.73 9.55
CA LEU A 277 15.71 12.34 9.08
C LEU A 277 16.60 12.09 7.87
N GLY A 278 17.07 13.15 7.22
CA GLY A 278 17.94 13.04 6.05
C GLY A 278 17.29 12.20 4.94
N ALA A 279 18.12 11.41 4.27
CA ALA A 279 17.67 10.57 3.18
C ALA A 279 16.81 9.37 3.63
N ARG A 280 16.63 9.11 4.92
CA ARG A 280 15.72 8.06 5.39
C ARG A 280 14.28 8.28 4.91
N ILE A 281 13.86 9.54 4.70
CA ILE A 281 12.53 9.88 4.15
C ILE A 281 12.56 10.27 2.67
N LYS A 282 13.68 10.04 1.98
CA LYS A 282 13.75 10.27 0.54
C LYS A 282 12.96 9.20 -0.20
N CYS A 283 11.88 9.62 -0.90
CA CYS A 283 11.01 8.80 -1.75
C CYS A 283 10.68 9.56 -3.06
N ASN A 284 10.04 8.89 -3.99
CA ASN A 284 9.58 9.44 -5.25
C ASN A 284 8.09 9.10 -5.46
N PRO A 285 7.20 10.10 -5.53
CA PRO A 285 7.46 11.53 -5.40
C PRO A 285 8.00 11.91 -4.03
N SER A 286 8.69 13.04 -3.96
CA SER A 286 9.25 13.51 -2.68
C SER A 286 8.14 13.88 -1.69
N VAL A 287 8.41 13.78 -0.39
CA VAL A 287 7.60 14.49 0.61
C VAL A 287 7.69 15.99 0.35
N LYS A 288 6.57 16.69 0.49
CA LYS A 288 6.41 18.09 0.11
C LYS A 288 6.21 18.98 1.35
N THR A 289 5.66 20.16 1.14
CA THR A 289 5.42 21.15 2.20
C THR A 289 4.39 20.66 3.22
N ARG A 290 4.28 21.41 4.32
CA ARG A 290 3.22 21.19 5.32
C ARG A 290 1.83 21.42 4.71
N GLU A 291 1.71 22.41 3.87
CA GLU A 291 0.46 22.77 3.18
C GLU A 291 0.00 21.62 2.26
N ASP A 292 0.94 21.02 1.51
CA ASP A 292 0.64 19.84 0.69
C ASP A 292 0.17 18.66 1.54
N ARG A 293 0.90 18.32 2.61
CA ARG A 293 0.52 17.25 3.54
C ARG A 293 -0.87 17.47 4.14
N ASP A 294 -1.14 18.69 4.61
CA ASP A 294 -2.41 18.99 5.28
C ASP A 294 -3.58 18.98 4.27
N ALA A 295 -3.35 19.39 3.02
CA ALA A 295 -4.32 19.24 1.93
C ALA A 295 -4.61 17.77 1.59
N LEU A 296 -3.57 16.92 1.54
CA LEU A 296 -3.74 15.46 1.34
C LEU A 296 -4.53 14.81 2.48
N ARG A 297 -4.27 15.21 3.74
CA ARG A 297 -5.03 14.78 4.92
C ARG A 297 -6.51 15.17 4.82
N ALA A 298 -6.81 16.40 4.42
CA ALA A 298 -8.17 16.87 4.21
C ALA A 298 -8.87 16.11 3.07
N ALA A 299 -8.19 15.91 1.94
CA ALA A 299 -8.72 15.18 0.79
C ALA A 299 -8.95 13.67 1.08
N LEU A 300 -8.17 13.08 1.97
CA LEU A 300 -8.41 11.73 2.46
C LEU A 300 -9.67 11.66 3.33
N ALA A 301 -9.88 12.64 4.19
CA ALA A 301 -11.05 12.71 5.07
C ALA A 301 -12.36 12.96 4.30
N ASP A 302 -12.35 13.85 3.31
CA ASP A 302 -13.52 14.25 2.54
C ASP A 302 -13.88 13.32 1.35
N GLY A 303 -13.01 12.34 1.04
CA GLY A 303 -13.29 11.31 0.03
C GLY A 303 -12.65 11.53 -1.34
N ARG A 304 -11.97 12.65 -1.59
CA ARG A 304 -11.27 12.89 -2.88
C ARG A 304 -10.09 11.95 -3.11
N ILE A 305 -9.44 11.46 -2.06
CA ILE A 305 -8.45 10.38 -2.14
C ILE A 305 -9.13 9.08 -1.75
N SER A 306 -9.01 8.07 -2.61
CA SER A 306 -9.73 6.80 -2.50
C SER A 306 -9.02 5.80 -1.57
N THR A 307 -7.69 5.70 -1.65
CA THR A 307 -6.92 4.67 -0.95
C THR A 307 -5.71 5.21 -0.22
N VAL A 308 -5.31 4.48 0.82
CA VAL A 308 -4.03 4.64 1.49
C VAL A 308 -3.20 3.38 1.27
N ALA A 309 -1.98 3.56 0.77
CA ALA A 309 -0.97 2.52 0.63
C ALA A 309 0.35 2.93 1.29
N THR A 310 1.41 2.16 1.10
CA THR A 310 2.68 2.46 1.76
C THR A 310 3.79 2.92 0.83
N ASP A 311 3.76 2.51 -0.43
CA ASP A 311 4.95 2.53 -1.29
C ASP A 311 6.16 1.91 -0.54
N HIS A 312 5.89 0.77 0.13
CA HIS A 312 6.91 0.06 0.88
C HIS A 312 8.05 -0.36 -0.03
N ALA A 313 9.14 0.38 0.06
CA ALA A 313 10.27 0.25 -0.85
C ALA A 313 11.59 0.13 -0.05
N PRO A 314 11.86 -1.03 0.57
CA PRO A 314 13.03 -1.24 1.41
C PRO A 314 14.33 -1.15 0.62
N HIS A 315 15.32 -0.52 1.25
CA HIS A 315 16.70 -0.40 0.81
C HIS A 315 17.63 -0.59 2.01
N LEU A 316 18.85 -1.00 1.78
CA LEU A 316 19.84 -1.07 2.86
C LEU A 316 20.16 0.34 3.39
N LEU A 317 20.33 0.47 4.70
CA LEU A 317 20.61 1.78 5.32
C LEU A 317 21.84 2.48 4.73
N ARG A 318 22.87 1.71 4.30
CA ARG A 318 24.05 2.24 3.59
C ARG A 318 23.71 2.88 2.23
N GLU A 319 22.66 2.43 1.56
CA GLU A 319 22.18 3.00 0.29
C GLU A 319 21.42 4.32 0.49
N LYS A 320 21.03 4.63 1.72
CA LYS A 320 20.43 5.90 2.12
C LYS A 320 21.48 6.98 2.46
N GLN A 321 22.77 6.73 2.18
CA GLN A 321 23.84 7.70 2.36
C GLN A 321 23.97 8.61 1.14
N GLY A 322 24.26 9.89 1.37
CA GLY A 322 24.40 10.91 0.32
C GLY A 322 23.26 11.91 0.29
N GLY A 323 23.27 12.75 -0.73
CA GLY A 323 22.30 13.82 -0.97
C GLY A 323 21.16 13.42 -1.92
N ALA A 324 20.61 14.44 -2.57
CA ALA A 324 19.48 14.28 -3.47
C ALA A 324 19.82 13.47 -4.75
N ALA A 325 21.09 13.45 -5.18
CA ALA A 325 21.51 12.70 -6.36
C ALA A 325 21.89 11.25 -6.04
N ARG A 326 22.61 10.99 -4.96
CA ARG A 326 23.20 9.68 -4.66
C ARG A 326 22.33 8.77 -3.80
N ALA A 327 21.72 9.30 -2.73
CA ALA A 327 20.90 8.47 -1.86
C ALA A 327 19.73 7.89 -2.64
N VAL A 328 19.48 6.58 -2.50
CA VAL A 328 18.34 5.92 -3.16
C VAL A 328 17.02 6.37 -2.57
N SER A 329 15.97 6.42 -3.40
CA SER A 329 14.59 6.74 -2.98
C SER A 329 13.83 5.49 -2.59
N GLY A 330 13.05 5.56 -1.52
CA GLY A 330 12.26 4.46 -0.95
C GLY A 330 12.57 4.23 0.53
N MET A 331 11.57 3.74 1.26
CA MET A 331 11.66 3.45 2.69
C MET A 331 10.74 2.29 3.08
N PRO A 332 11.06 1.52 4.16
CA PRO A 332 10.17 0.47 4.65
C PRO A 332 9.02 1.06 5.49
N MET A 333 7.77 0.80 5.10
CA MET A 333 6.59 1.38 5.73
C MET A 333 5.47 0.38 6.05
N VAL A 334 5.39 -0.80 5.40
CA VAL A 334 4.24 -1.72 5.44
C VAL A 334 3.87 -2.12 6.87
N GLN A 335 4.85 -2.43 7.71
CA GLN A 335 4.64 -2.88 9.10
C GLN A 335 3.96 -1.83 9.98
N PHE A 336 4.13 -0.55 9.67
CA PHE A 336 3.67 0.54 10.54
C PHE A 336 2.53 1.34 9.91
N SER A 337 1.97 0.87 8.79
CA SER A 337 0.93 1.58 8.04
C SER A 337 -0.34 1.75 8.88
N LEU A 338 -0.89 0.67 9.40
CA LEU A 338 -2.13 0.71 10.17
C LEU A 338 -1.98 1.52 11.47
N VAL A 339 -0.93 1.28 12.25
CA VAL A 339 -0.73 2.03 13.50
C VAL A 339 -0.38 3.50 13.27
N GLY A 340 0.27 3.83 12.15
CA GLY A 340 0.50 5.19 11.71
C GLY A 340 -0.80 5.91 11.36
N MET A 341 -1.68 5.26 10.62
CA MET A 341 -2.99 5.79 10.24
C MET A 341 -3.96 5.88 11.43
N LEU A 342 -3.94 4.91 12.36
CA LEU A 342 -4.69 4.98 13.62
C LEU A 342 -4.23 6.18 14.48
N GLY A 343 -2.96 6.56 14.41
CA GLY A 343 -2.47 7.80 15.01
C GLY A 343 -3.12 9.05 14.41
N LEU A 344 -3.38 9.07 13.10
CA LEU A 344 -4.10 10.17 12.44
C LEU A 344 -5.60 10.20 12.81
N VAL A 345 -6.19 9.06 13.15
CA VAL A 345 -7.54 9.02 13.75
C VAL A 345 -7.53 9.68 15.14
N ASP A 346 -6.54 9.37 15.98
CA ASP A 346 -6.37 10.03 17.28
C ASP A 346 -6.14 11.56 17.16
N GLU A 347 -5.48 12.00 16.09
CA GLU A 347 -5.27 13.41 15.75
C GLU A 347 -6.54 14.08 15.19
N GLY A 348 -7.62 13.33 14.94
CA GLY A 348 -8.87 13.84 14.38
C GLY A 348 -8.79 14.14 12.86
N VAL A 349 -7.78 13.64 12.16
CA VAL A 349 -7.62 13.83 10.71
C VAL A 349 -8.71 13.12 9.94
N LEU A 350 -9.07 11.90 10.34
CA LEU A 350 -10.14 11.10 9.72
C LEU A 350 -10.82 10.22 10.77
N THR A 351 -12.02 9.74 10.44
CA THR A 351 -12.73 8.78 11.30
C THR A 351 -12.19 7.37 11.14
N LEU A 352 -12.38 6.51 12.14
CA LEU A 352 -11.99 5.10 12.04
C LEU A 352 -12.72 4.34 10.91
N PRO A 353 -14.05 4.51 10.69
CA PRO A 353 -14.71 3.95 9.52
C PRO A 353 -14.08 4.41 8.19
N ARG A 354 -13.71 5.70 8.06
CA ARG A 354 -13.05 6.20 6.85
C ARG A 354 -11.67 5.58 6.63
N LEU A 355 -10.90 5.37 7.72
CA LEU A 355 -9.63 4.65 7.65
C LEU A 355 -9.84 3.25 7.07
N ILE A 356 -10.83 2.49 7.57
CA ILE A 356 -11.12 1.14 7.10
C ILE A 356 -11.58 1.15 5.64
N GLU A 357 -12.37 2.14 5.25
CA GLU A 357 -12.77 2.29 3.86
C GLU A 357 -11.54 2.44 2.95
N THR A 358 -10.61 3.31 3.30
CA THR A 358 -9.43 3.63 2.45
C THR A 358 -8.34 2.58 2.45
N MET A 359 -8.23 1.76 3.51
CA MET A 359 -7.19 0.73 3.62
C MET A 359 -7.70 -0.71 3.35
N CYS A 360 -9.03 -0.93 3.31
CA CYS A 360 -9.59 -2.26 3.16
C CYS A 360 -10.64 -2.31 2.04
N HIS A 361 -11.70 -1.50 2.11
CA HIS A 361 -12.85 -1.60 1.21
C HIS A 361 -12.56 -1.05 -0.18
N GLU A 362 -12.06 0.17 -0.30
CA GLU A 362 -11.74 0.79 -1.59
C GLU A 362 -10.62 0.07 -2.35
N PRO A 363 -9.52 -0.39 -1.72
CA PRO A 363 -8.57 -1.27 -2.38
C PRO A 363 -9.24 -2.51 -3.01
N ALA A 364 -10.14 -3.18 -2.29
CA ALA A 364 -10.83 -4.34 -2.82
C ALA A 364 -11.76 -4.01 -4.01
N ARG A 365 -12.48 -2.86 -3.96
CA ARG A 365 -13.36 -2.39 -5.05
C ARG A 365 -12.59 -1.95 -6.28
N ILE A 366 -11.57 -1.10 -6.11
CA ILE A 366 -10.79 -0.52 -7.21
C ILE A 366 -10.07 -1.60 -8.02
N PHE A 367 -9.53 -2.61 -7.33
CA PHE A 367 -8.81 -3.70 -7.98
C PHE A 367 -9.65 -4.95 -8.24
N ASP A 368 -10.97 -4.92 -7.98
CA ASP A 368 -11.92 -6.03 -8.14
C ASP A 368 -11.49 -7.30 -7.37
N ILE A 369 -10.94 -7.16 -6.16
CA ILE A 369 -10.47 -8.26 -5.34
C ILE A 369 -11.63 -9.09 -4.82
N GLU A 370 -11.65 -10.39 -5.10
CA GLU A 370 -12.74 -11.29 -4.71
C GLU A 370 -12.68 -11.66 -3.22
N ASN A 371 -13.81 -11.52 -2.54
CA ASN A 371 -14.08 -12.05 -1.19
C ASN A 371 -13.06 -11.63 -0.10
N ARG A 372 -12.48 -10.42 -0.20
CA ARG A 372 -11.54 -9.84 0.77
C ARG A 372 -11.85 -8.37 1.02
N GLY A 373 -11.25 -7.80 2.05
CA GLY A 373 -11.39 -6.38 2.39
C GLY A 373 -12.66 -6.02 3.15
N PHE A 374 -13.53 -6.99 3.44
CA PHE A 374 -14.78 -6.82 4.18
C PHE A 374 -14.99 -7.95 5.19
N LEU A 375 -15.71 -7.64 6.27
CA LEU A 375 -16.18 -8.65 7.22
C LEU A 375 -17.61 -9.04 6.84
N ARG A 376 -17.75 -10.04 5.97
CA ARG A 376 -19.05 -10.54 5.48
C ARG A 376 -19.08 -12.06 5.51
N PRO A 377 -20.25 -12.69 5.79
CA PRO A 377 -20.39 -14.12 5.63
C PRO A 377 -19.94 -14.60 4.23
N GLY A 378 -19.20 -15.70 4.19
CA GLY A 378 -18.62 -16.27 2.95
C GLY A 378 -17.30 -15.65 2.49
N TYR A 379 -16.90 -14.49 3.02
CA TYR A 379 -15.61 -13.87 2.73
C TYR A 379 -14.48 -14.61 3.43
N LYS A 380 -13.25 -14.43 2.92
CA LYS A 380 -12.04 -14.93 3.57
C LYS A 380 -11.89 -14.29 4.95
N ALA A 381 -11.49 -15.08 5.93
CA ALA A 381 -11.27 -14.62 7.29
C ALA A 381 -9.91 -13.91 7.41
N ASP A 382 -9.83 -12.75 6.76
CA ASP A 382 -8.72 -11.81 6.83
C ASP A 382 -9.12 -10.65 7.73
N PHE A 383 -8.54 -10.56 8.91
CA PHE A 383 -8.86 -9.51 9.88
C PHE A 383 -7.72 -9.26 10.87
N VAL A 384 -7.78 -8.11 11.52
CA VAL A 384 -6.79 -7.70 12.52
C VAL A 384 -7.48 -7.24 13.80
N LEU A 385 -6.93 -7.65 14.94
CA LEU A 385 -7.27 -7.11 16.26
C LEU A 385 -6.26 -6.04 16.64
N VAL A 386 -6.75 -4.83 16.90
CA VAL A 386 -5.92 -3.71 17.36
C VAL A 386 -6.40 -3.22 18.72
N ARG A 387 -5.47 -2.86 19.59
CA ARG A 387 -5.75 -2.35 20.92
C ARG A 387 -5.44 -0.86 21.01
N PRO A 388 -6.43 -0.02 21.34
CA PRO A 388 -6.20 1.39 21.67
C PRO A 388 -5.55 1.54 23.03
N HIS A 389 -5.01 2.73 23.31
CA HIS A 389 -4.44 3.10 24.60
C HIS A 389 -3.38 2.11 25.12
N SER A 390 -2.63 1.49 24.20
CA SER A 390 -1.56 0.53 24.46
C SER A 390 -0.23 1.05 23.90
N PRO A 391 0.33 2.13 24.50
CA PRO A 391 1.48 2.83 23.96
C PRO A 391 2.73 1.95 23.92
N TRP A 392 3.50 2.12 22.85
CA TRP A 392 4.81 1.49 22.67
C TRP A 392 5.69 2.31 21.76
N THR A 393 6.99 2.26 21.98
CA THR A 393 7.96 2.97 21.16
C THR A 393 8.64 2.00 20.19
N LEU A 394 8.77 2.42 18.92
CA LEU A 394 9.45 1.62 17.91
C LEU A 394 10.95 1.61 18.16
N THR A 395 11.48 0.43 18.37
CA THR A 395 12.90 0.12 18.52
C THR A 395 13.35 -0.86 17.42
N PRO A 396 14.63 -0.91 17.05
CA PRO A 396 15.13 -1.76 15.94
C PRO A 396 14.72 -3.23 16.04
N ASN A 397 14.67 -3.79 17.27
CA ASN A 397 14.29 -5.19 17.50
C ASN A 397 12.82 -5.52 17.26
N ARG A 398 12.00 -4.53 16.88
CA ARG A 398 10.59 -4.70 16.51
C ARG A 398 10.36 -4.60 15.00
N ILE A 399 11.43 -4.45 14.23
CA ILE A 399 11.36 -4.29 12.77
C ILE A 399 11.53 -5.67 12.12
N GLU A 400 10.48 -6.16 11.48
CA GLU A 400 10.47 -7.45 10.77
C GLU A 400 11.07 -7.36 9.36
N SER A 401 11.04 -6.17 8.73
CA SER A 401 11.63 -5.98 7.41
C SER A 401 13.11 -6.30 7.40
N LYS A 402 13.57 -7.03 6.39
CA LYS A 402 14.96 -7.47 6.22
C LYS A 402 15.96 -6.32 6.21
N CYS A 403 15.58 -5.15 5.72
CA CYS A 403 16.46 -3.98 5.72
C CYS A 403 16.78 -3.44 7.12
N ASN A 404 16.03 -3.87 8.14
CA ASN A 404 16.26 -3.67 9.59
C ASN A 404 16.41 -2.20 10.01
N TRP A 405 15.60 -1.31 9.43
CA TRP A 405 15.46 0.09 9.83
C TRP A 405 14.09 0.63 9.45
N SER A 406 13.69 1.76 10.05
CA SER A 406 12.49 2.49 9.68
C SER A 406 12.71 3.99 9.89
N PRO A 407 12.12 4.87 9.05
CA PRO A 407 12.13 6.30 9.32
C PRO A 407 11.31 6.67 10.57
N LEU A 408 10.54 5.74 11.11
CA LEU A 408 9.68 5.91 12.28
C LEU A 408 10.34 5.44 13.59
N GLU A 409 11.60 5.00 13.57
CA GLU A 409 12.34 4.64 14.80
C GLU A 409 12.28 5.76 15.84
N GLY A 410 12.04 5.38 17.12
CA GLY A 410 11.86 6.30 18.22
C GLY A 410 10.44 6.90 18.33
N ARG A 411 9.56 6.70 17.35
CA ARG A 411 8.16 7.13 17.44
C ARG A 411 7.39 6.28 18.42
N THR A 412 6.58 6.91 19.25
CA THR A 412 5.62 6.23 20.12
C THR A 412 4.27 6.15 19.41
N PHE A 413 3.75 4.93 19.27
CA PHE A 413 2.41 4.65 18.79
C PHE A 413 1.49 4.38 19.99
N ARG A 414 0.23 4.84 19.91
CA ARG A 414 -0.78 4.65 20.97
C ARG A 414 -1.64 3.41 20.75
N TRP A 415 -1.63 2.89 19.53
CA TRP A 415 -2.33 1.68 19.11
C TRP A 415 -1.34 0.55 18.89
N ARG A 416 -1.77 -0.68 19.16
CA ARG A 416 -0.97 -1.88 18.96
C ARG A 416 -1.73 -2.90 18.13
N VAL A 417 -1.09 -3.51 17.16
CA VAL A 417 -1.58 -4.74 16.53
C VAL A 417 -1.41 -5.88 17.53
N GLU A 418 -2.53 -6.47 17.97
CA GLU A 418 -2.54 -7.60 18.90
C GLU A 418 -2.45 -8.93 18.15
N LYS A 419 -3.29 -9.10 17.11
CA LYS A 419 -3.37 -10.32 16.34
C LYS A 419 -3.71 -10.00 14.89
N THR A 420 -3.09 -10.73 13.96
CA THR A 420 -3.44 -10.71 12.55
C THR A 420 -3.84 -12.10 12.09
N PHE A 421 -5.02 -12.20 11.51
CA PHE A 421 -5.53 -13.43 10.91
C PHE A 421 -5.54 -13.31 9.39
N CYS A 422 -4.96 -14.27 8.72
CA CYS A 422 -4.93 -14.36 7.27
C CYS A 422 -5.52 -15.71 6.85
N ASN A 423 -6.57 -15.69 6.02
CA ASN A 423 -7.31 -16.90 5.65
C ASN A 423 -7.75 -17.76 6.85
N GLY A 424 -8.12 -17.13 7.97
CA GLY A 424 -8.53 -17.81 9.20
C GLY A 424 -7.38 -18.33 10.07
N TYR A 425 -6.13 -18.22 9.64
CA TYR A 425 -4.97 -18.58 10.45
C TYR A 425 -4.50 -17.39 11.27
N LEU A 426 -4.22 -17.62 12.55
CA LEU A 426 -3.54 -16.64 13.39
C LEU A 426 -2.08 -16.55 12.94
N LEU A 427 -1.71 -15.49 12.26
CA LEU A 427 -0.40 -15.35 11.65
C LEU A 427 0.57 -14.51 12.52
N TYR A 428 0.02 -13.52 13.21
CA TYR A 428 0.79 -12.67 14.14
C TYR A 428 0.08 -12.57 15.48
N ASN A 429 0.83 -12.69 16.57
CA ASN A 429 0.31 -12.61 17.91
C ASN A 429 1.28 -11.85 18.83
N GLN A 430 0.92 -10.62 19.22
CA GLN A 430 1.60 -9.82 20.25
C GLN A 430 3.14 -9.73 20.11
N GLY A 431 3.63 -9.49 18.92
CA GLY A 431 5.06 -9.31 18.65
C GLY A 431 5.73 -10.51 17.99
N HIS A 432 5.01 -11.59 17.73
CA HIS A 432 5.57 -12.82 17.17
C HIS A 432 4.76 -13.32 15.95
N ILE A 433 5.45 -13.71 14.90
CA ILE A 433 4.86 -14.52 13.83
C ILE A 433 4.67 -15.94 14.39
N THR A 434 3.45 -16.46 14.33
CA THR A 434 3.06 -17.73 14.98
C THR A 434 3.35 -18.96 14.14
N ASP A 435 3.35 -18.80 12.80
CA ASP A 435 3.60 -19.88 11.85
C ASP A 435 4.44 -19.34 10.68
N GLU A 436 5.71 -19.72 10.68
CA GLU A 436 6.66 -19.32 9.63
C GLU A 436 6.49 -20.10 8.32
N ASP A 437 5.80 -21.22 8.37
CA ASP A 437 5.56 -22.09 7.22
C ASP A 437 4.19 -21.86 6.58
N HIS A 438 3.34 -21.02 7.22
CA HIS A 438 2.08 -20.61 6.61
C HIS A 438 2.31 -19.95 5.25
N LYS A 439 1.42 -20.27 4.30
CA LYS A 439 1.43 -19.68 2.95
C LYS A 439 0.15 -18.89 2.71
N GLY A 440 0.35 -17.65 2.30
CA GLY A 440 -0.71 -16.82 1.78
C GLY A 440 -1.27 -17.37 0.47
N GLN A 441 -2.35 -16.80 0.01
CA GLN A 441 -3.03 -17.19 -1.23
C GLN A 441 -2.85 -16.12 -2.30
N ALA A 442 -2.73 -16.55 -3.55
CA ALA A 442 -2.84 -15.64 -4.68
C ALA A 442 -4.24 -14.99 -4.68
N VAL A 443 -4.28 -13.68 -4.88
CA VAL A 443 -5.55 -12.93 -4.99
C VAL A 443 -6.20 -13.23 -6.34
N THR A 444 -7.52 -13.42 -6.33
CA THR A 444 -8.35 -13.52 -7.53
C THR A 444 -9.16 -12.25 -7.73
N TYR A 445 -9.49 -11.97 -8.99
CA TYR A 445 -10.15 -10.73 -9.40
C TYR A 445 -11.46 -11.02 -10.12
N ALA A 446 -12.53 -10.33 -9.74
CA ALA A 446 -13.88 -10.45 -10.32
C ALA A 446 -13.99 -9.74 -11.69
N ARG A 447 -13.39 -10.33 -12.74
CA ARG A 447 -13.28 -9.72 -14.09
C ARG A 447 -13.56 -10.71 -15.21
#